data_953620eca8193f4afed85dc1701f834c
#
_entry.id   953620eca8193f4afed85dc1701f834c
#
_cell.length_a   1.000
_cell.length_b   1.000
_cell.length_c   1.000
_cell.angle_alpha   90.00
_cell.angle_beta   90.00
_cell.angle_gamma   90.00
#
_symmetry.space_group_name_H-M   'P 1'
#
loop_
_entity.id
_entity.type
_entity.pdbx_description
1 polymer ?
#
loop_
_entity_poly.entity_id
_entity_poly.type
_entity_poly.pdbx_seq_one_letter_code
_entity_poly.pdbx_strand_id
1 'polypeptide(L)'
;MNHLSKYFHRLSFAFSLLMTAMTVHAQETLQSPDGKYSFVFTQKNRRLTYSLTYNGKTVVETGELGVNIDNHLVESAMGIPVDTNHVWTVGMRLQHVSRESIDTTWTPVYGEYATIRDRYNQMTLHFIKGGSHGANSDGYDKRQQYLFDVVVRAYNEGIAVRYHFPEATNGLFMHITDDLTSFTFVPGAEAWHYAWAQAHAERVKLLKSEPAWRNEAERPLTLHLANGLYAAIGEAALTDFVRGKLKLVDDNKLHLSMYDSADVITAYDMPWRYIMVGEKAIDLINNKQMVLNLNEPDKIADAKEWIRPGKAFRVCRLDMKTAMEAVDFCVDRGLQYIELDAGWYGPEMKMSSSAMKVADNRDFDMPKLCRYAKSKGIGVWVYVNQRALSQELDRILPLYEQWDISGIKFGFVQIGSQEWTTWLHNAVRKCAAHHIMVDIHDEYRPTGWSRTYPNLMTQEGIGGNEEMPDAEHNTILPFTRFLCGPADYTPCYFNGRVKNTKAHQLTMPVVYYSPVTFLYWYDLPNAYKGEQELDFWKHCPTVWDESKALAGEPGEYIVQARRSGKEWFVGVMNGLTARDITVNTVDFLTKGKKYQVEIYN
;
A
#
# COMPACT_ATOMS: atom_id res chain seq x y z
N MET A 1 -71.61 73.77 -22.16
CA MET A 1 -71.58 72.62 -23.09
C MET A 1 -70.24 71.89 -22.84
N ASN A 2 -70.34 70.78 -22.22
CA ASN A 2 -69.55 69.59 -22.18
C ASN A 2 -68.10 69.54 -22.72
N HIS A 3 -67.18 69.25 -21.84
CA HIS A 3 -66.17 68.27 -22.20
C HIS A 3 -65.60 67.60 -20.92
N LEU A 4 -65.92 66.34 -20.74
CA LEU A 4 -65.32 65.41 -19.84
C LEU A 4 -63.97 64.97 -20.40
N SER A 5 -62.90 65.16 -19.68
CA SER A 5 -61.58 64.55 -19.93
C SER A 5 -61.39 63.36 -19.04
N LYS A 6 -61.23 62.18 -19.63
CA LYS A 6 -60.92 60.91 -18.95
C LYS A 6 -59.45 60.84 -18.65
N TYR A 7 -59.12 60.75 -17.37
CA TYR A 7 -57.79 60.34 -16.91
C TYR A 7 -57.62 58.80 -16.96
N PHE A 8 -56.75 58.39 -17.85
CA PHE A 8 -56.25 56.99 -17.80
C PHE A 8 -55.08 56.90 -16.88
N HIS A 9 -55.27 56.22 -15.76
CA HIS A 9 -54.16 55.80 -14.89
C HIS A 9 -53.52 54.54 -15.52
N ARG A 10 -52.25 54.66 -15.93
CA ARG A 10 -51.39 53.53 -16.24
C ARG A 10 -50.81 53.04 -14.95
N LEU A 11 -51.27 51.88 -14.41
CA LEU A 11 -50.56 51.08 -13.41
C LEU A 11 -49.39 50.40 -14.11
N SER A 12 -48.19 50.85 -13.82
CA SER A 12 -46.97 50.11 -14.13
C SER A 12 -46.76 49.04 -13.05
N PHE A 13 -47.05 47.79 -13.38
CA PHE A 13 -46.63 46.65 -12.58
C PHE A 13 -45.14 46.47 -12.80
N ALA A 14 -44.31 46.90 -11.85
CA ALA A 14 -42.91 46.53 -11.77
C ALA A 14 -42.84 45.09 -11.25
N PHE A 15 -42.66 44.13 -12.13
CA PHE A 15 -42.30 42.76 -11.81
C PHE A 15 -40.82 42.77 -11.41
N SER A 16 -40.53 42.90 -10.11
CA SER A 16 -39.19 42.60 -9.55
C SER A 16 -38.96 41.10 -9.69
N LEU A 17 -38.24 40.70 -10.72
CA LEU A 17 -37.65 39.35 -10.79
C LEU A 17 -36.58 39.28 -9.68
N LEU A 18 -36.94 38.73 -8.55
CA LEU A 18 -35.97 38.24 -7.57
C LEU A 18 -35.29 37.03 -8.24
N MET A 19 -34.16 37.25 -8.90
CA MET A 19 -33.23 36.17 -9.20
C MET A 19 -32.63 35.75 -7.87
N THR A 20 -33.28 34.81 -7.18
CA THR A 20 -32.57 33.97 -6.22
C THR A 20 -31.50 33.23 -7.03
N ALA A 21 -30.26 33.61 -6.85
CA ALA A 21 -29.14 32.82 -7.32
C ALA A 21 -29.25 31.43 -6.64
N MET A 22 -29.91 30.50 -7.31
CA MET A 22 -29.82 29.11 -6.98
C MET A 22 -28.34 28.76 -7.17
N THR A 23 -27.63 28.62 -6.07
CA THR A 23 -26.31 27.98 -6.09
C THR A 23 -26.55 26.58 -6.65
N VAL A 24 -26.24 26.37 -7.92
CA VAL A 24 -26.27 25.05 -8.54
C VAL A 24 -25.24 24.22 -7.81
N HIS A 25 -25.70 23.37 -6.91
CA HIS A 25 -24.87 22.37 -6.25
C HIS A 25 -24.73 21.23 -7.25
N ALA A 26 -23.55 21.11 -7.86
CA ALA A 26 -23.26 19.93 -8.66
C ALA A 26 -23.18 18.73 -7.70
N GLN A 27 -24.04 17.75 -7.93
CA GLN A 27 -24.05 16.49 -7.17
C GLN A 27 -23.97 15.34 -8.16
N GLU A 28 -23.00 14.44 -7.95
CA GLU A 28 -22.78 13.27 -8.80
C GLU A 28 -22.64 12.03 -7.93
N THR A 29 -23.22 10.92 -8.37
CA THR A 29 -23.21 9.66 -7.63
C THR A 29 -22.50 8.58 -8.44
N LEU A 30 -21.66 7.77 -7.75
CA LEU A 30 -21.04 6.57 -8.28
C LEU A 30 -21.35 5.39 -7.37
N GLN A 31 -21.75 4.26 -7.96
CA GLN A 31 -21.99 3.02 -7.22
C GLN A 31 -20.98 1.94 -7.66
N SER A 32 -20.66 1.02 -6.74
CA SER A 32 -19.92 -0.19 -7.06
C SER A 32 -20.71 -1.10 -8.02
N PRO A 33 -20.06 -2.02 -8.73
CA PRO A 33 -20.75 -2.96 -9.63
C PRO A 33 -21.78 -3.87 -8.95
N ASP A 34 -21.67 -4.11 -7.64
CA ASP A 34 -22.65 -4.86 -6.83
C ASP A 34 -23.67 -3.95 -6.12
N GLY A 35 -23.54 -2.63 -6.26
CA GLY A 35 -24.43 -1.63 -5.69
C GLY A 35 -24.28 -1.39 -4.17
N LYS A 36 -23.34 -2.05 -3.50
CA LYS A 36 -23.17 -1.89 -2.05
C LYS A 36 -22.57 -0.56 -1.64
N TYR A 37 -21.58 -0.08 -2.41
CA TYR A 37 -20.99 1.24 -2.18
C TYR A 37 -21.77 2.31 -2.95
N SER A 38 -22.01 3.44 -2.30
CA SER A 38 -22.50 4.66 -2.93
C SER A 38 -21.63 5.83 -2.50
N PHE A 39 -20.86 6.36 -3.45
CA PHE A 39 -20.06 7.57 -3.31
C PHE A 39 -20.84 8.73 -3.90
N VAL A 40 -21.07 9.78 -3.12
CA VAL A 40 -21.79 10.98 -3.57
C VAL A 40 -20.86 12.18 -3.50
N PHE A 41 -20.44 12.66 -4.65
CA PHE A 41 -19.72 13.93 -4.78
C PHE A 41 -20.69 15.10 -4.66
N THR A 42 -20.26 16.18 -4.00
CA THR A 42 -21.02 17.44 -3.91
C THR A 42 -20.07 18.62 -3.95
N GLN A 43 -20.30 19.57 -4.85
CA GLN A 43 -19.63 20.85 -4.80
C GLN A 43 -20.47 21.81 -3.95
N LYS A 44 -20.00 22.10 -2.74
CA LYS A 44 -20.69 22.96 -1.77
C LYS A 44 -19.76 24.09 -1.31
N ASN A 45 -20.29 25.31 -1.26
CA ASN A 45 -19.51 26.50 -0.85
C ASN A 45 -18.17 26.61 -1.61
N ARG A 46 -18.18 26.30 -2.91
CA ARG A 46 -17.01 26.28 -3.79
C ARG A 46 -15.93 25.25 -3.43
N ARG A 47 -16.18 24.36 -2.45
CA ARG A 47 -15.31 23.24 -2.07
C ARG A 47 -15.79 21.94 -2.69
N LEU A 48 -14.86 21.01 -2.91
CA LEU A 48 -15.14 19.67 -3.38
C LEU A 48 -15.31 18.77 -2.16
N THR A 49 -16.49 18.17 -2.01
CA THR A 49 -16.80 17.30 -0.86
C THR A 49 -17.44 16.01 -1.31
N TYR A 50 -17.44 15.00 -0.45
CA TYR A 50 -18.12 13.74 -0.73
C TYR A 50 -18.70 13.12 0.54
N SER A 51 -19.61 12.17 0.36
CA SER A 51 -20.03 11.22 1.40
C SER A 51 -19.97 9.79 0.85
N LEU A 52 -19.89 8.82 1.74
CA LEU A 52 -19.77 7.40 1.38
C LEU A 52 -20.68 6.56 2.25
N THR A 53 -21.47 5.67 1.62
CA THR A 53 -22.24 4.63 2.31
C THR A 53 -21.87 3.24 1.81
N TYR A 54 -22.05 2.24 2.66
CA TYR A 54 -21.90 0.82 2.35
C TYR A 54 -23.12 0.05 2.86
N ASN A 55 -23.83 -0.66 1.99
CA ASN A 55 -25.12 -1.31 2.31
C ASN A 55 -26.10 -0.36 3.02
N GLY A 56 -26.17 0.91 2.60
CA GLY A 56 -27.00 1.94 3.19
C GLY A 56 -26.53 2.48 4.55
N LYS A 57 -25.48 1.93 5.16
CA LYS A 57 -24.86 2.45 6.38
C LYS A 57 -23.82 3.52 6.04
N THR A 58 -23.78 4.59 6.81
CA THR A 58 -22.79 5.67 6.65
C THR A 58 -21.38 5.16 6.98
N VAL A 59 -20.45 5.37 6.06
CA VAL A 59 -19.00 5.12 6.24
C VAL A 59 -18.29 6.45 6.47
N VAL A 60 -18.42 7.39 5.54
CA VAL A 60 -17.91 8.76 5.66
C VAL A 60 -19.11 9.70 5.59
N GLU A 61 -19.34 10.47 6.66
CA GLU A 61 -20.43 11.46 6.69
C GLU A 61 -20.13 12.60 5.73
N THR A 62 -18.90 13.11 5.79
CA THR A 62 -18.39 14.08 4.85
C THR A 62 -16.88 14.00 4.77
N GLY A 63 -16.33 14.11 3.57
CA GLY A 63 -14.91 14.24 3.28
C GLY A 63 -14.68 15.41 2.36
N GLU A 64 -13.51 16.01 2.44
CA GLU A 64 -13.03 17.03 1.51
C GLU A 64 -12.14 16.37 0.46
N LEU A 65 -12.15 16.90 -0.76
CA LEU A 65 -11.30 16.48 -1.87
C LEU A 65 -10.54 17.67 -2.42
N GLY A 66 -9.35 17.42 -2.96
CA GLY A 66 -8.55 18.42 -3.64
C GLY A 66 -7.12 18.47 -3.16
N VAL A 67 -6.42 19.50 -3.59
CA VAL A 67 -5.01 19.74 -3.26
C VAL A 67 -4.76 21.22 -2.99
N ASN A 68 -3.68 21.49 -2.26
CA ASN A 68 -3.08 22.81 -2.23
C ASN A 68 -1.82 22.82 -3.09
N ILE A 69 -1.66 23.91 -3.83
CA ILE A 69 -0.53 24.15 -4.72
C ILE A 69 0.01 25.56 -4.44
N ASP A 70 1.31 25.66 -4.36
CA ASP A 70 2.02 26.94 -4.33
C ASP A 70 2.86 27.12 -5.60
N ASN A 71 2.25 27.71 -6.60
CA ASN A 71 2.87 27.98 -7.90
C ASN A 71 3.22 29.47 -8.11
N HIS A 72 3.22 30.28 -7.07
CA HIS A 72 3.31 31.75 -7.16
C HIS A 72 4.47 32.24 -8.03
N LEU A 73 5.65 31.63 -7.89
CA LEU A 73 6.81 32.02 -8.71
C LEU A 73 6.63 31.68 -10.19
N VAL A 74 6.09 30.49 -10.48
CA VAL A 74 5.85 30.01 -11.86
C VAL A 74 4.73 30.83 -12.49
N GLU A 75 3.63 31.05 -11.77
CA GLU A 75 2.50 31.87 -12.21
C GLU A 75 2.94 33.28 -12.54
N SER A 76 3.70 33.91 -11.64
CA SER A 76 4.24 35.25 -11.88
C SER A 76 5.17 35.31 -13.10
N ALA A 77 6.07 34.34 -13.25
CA ALA A 77 6.98 34.28 -14.38
C ALA A 77 6.28 34.05 -15.74
N MET A 78 5.17 33.33 -15.72
CA MET A 78 4.36 33.02 -16.90
C MET A 78 3.27 34.07 -17.18
N GLY A 79 3.10 35.09 -16.35
CA GLY A 79 2.04 36.07 -16.44
C GLY A 79 0.66 35.51 -16.11
N ILE A 80 0.58 34.41 -15.38
CA ILE A 80 -0.64 33.84 -14.86
C ILE A 80 -1.01 34.60 -13.57
N PRO A 81 -2.28 35.02 -13.36
CA PRO A 81 -2.68 35.66 -12.11
C PRO A 81 -2.46 34.74 -10.91
N VAL A 82 -1.69 35.21 -9.95
CA VAL A 82 -1.39 34.47 -8.72
C VAL A 82 -2.67 34.22 -7.93
N ASP A 83 -2.91 32.96 -7.55
CA ASP A 83 -4.02 32.59 -6.69
C ASP A 83 -3.64 32.81 -5.22
N THR A 84 -4.33 33.73 -4.57
CA THR A 84 -4.11 34.04 -3.14
C THR A 84 -5.03 33.26 -2.20
N ASN A 85 -5.85 32.33 -2.72
CA ASN A 85 -6.66 31.47 -1.88
C ASN A 85 -5.78 30.45 -1.12
N HIS A 86 -6.07 30.25 0.15
CA HIS A 86 -5.37 29.26 0.97
C HIS A 86 -5.68 27.81 0.58
N VAL A 87 -6.75 27.58 -0.15
CA VAL A 87 -7.15 26.26 -0.69
C VAL A 87 -7.25 26.37 -2.21
N TRP A 88 -6.26 25.82 -2.88
CA TRP A 88 -6.12 25.97 -4.33
C TRP A 88 -7.33 25.43 -5.12
N THR A 89 -7.94 24.32 -4.69
CA THR A 89 -9.11 23.73 -5.34
C THR A 89 -10.43 24.48 -5.10
N VAL A 90 -10.43 25.54 -4.27
CA VAL A 90 -11.62 26.37 -4.07
C VAL A 90 -11.93 27.16 -5.33
N GLY A 91 -13.20 27.11 -5.74
CA GLY A 91 -13.70 27.86 -6.88
C GLY A 91 -13.44 27.27 -8.25
N MET A 92 -12.95 26.04 -8.31
CA MET A 92 -12.92 25.28 -9.55
C MET A 92 -14.32 25.11 -10.13
N ARG A 93 -14.40 25.07 -11.46
CA ARG A 93 -15.66 24.89 -12.19
C ARG A 93 -15.70 23.50 -12.80
N LEU A 94 -16.71 22.70 -12.44
CA LEU A 94 -16.98 21.42 -13.08
C LEU A 94 -17.38 21.67 -14.54
N GLN A 95 -16.66 21.08 -15.48
CA GLN A 95 -16.92 21.20 -16.92
C GLN A 95 -17.85 20.08 -17.41
N HIS A 96 -17.50 18.86 -17.10
CA HIS A 96 -18.28 17.68 -17.43
C HIS A 96 -17.90 16.50 -16.53
N VAL A 97 -18.65 15.43 -16.62
CA VAL A 97 -18.41 14.17 -15.91
C VAL A 97 -18.37 13.05 -16.94
N SER A 98 -17.30 12.26 -16.92
CA SER A 98 -17.21 11.03 -17.71
C SER A 98 -17.37 9.80 -16.81
N ARG A 99 -17.87 8.70 -17.38
CA ARG A 99 -18.08 7.44 -16.66
C ARG A 99 -17.65 6.27 -17.53
N GLU A 100 -17.08 5.26 -16.88
CA GLU A 100 -16.75 3.99 -17.52
C GLU A 100 -16.95 2.83 -16.55
N SER A 101 -17.04 1.63 -17.08
CA SER A 101 -17.11 0.40 -16.29
C SER A 101 -16.13 -0.60 -16.87
N ILE A 102 -15.32 -1.17 -16.04
CA ILE A 102 -14.30 -2.16 -16.41
C ILE A 102 -14.60 -3.48 -15.69
N ASP A 103 -14.43 -4.58 -16.41
CA ASP A 103 -14.51 -5.94 -15.85
C ASP A 103 -13.51 -6.82 -16.61
N THR A 104 -12.32 -6.96 -16.08
CA THR A 104 -11.22 -7.73 -16.66
C THR A 104 -10.63 -8.68 -15.63
N THR A 105 -9.78 -9.59 -16.08
CA THR A 105 -9.02 -10.50 -15.22
C THR A 105 -7.59 -10.54 -15.71
N TRP A 106 -6.64 -10.54 -14.78
CA TRP A 106 -5.22 -10.62 -15.09
C TRP A 106 -4.53 -11.69 -14.22
N THR A 107 -3.38 -12.18 -14.68
CA THR A 107 -2.59 -13.21 -14.01
C THR A 107 -1.32 -12.56 -13.46
N PRO A 108 -1.11 -12.53 -12.14
CA PRO A 108 0.12 -12.01 -11.56
C PRO A 108 1.32 -12.91 -11.90
N VAL A 109 2.53 -12.36 -11.78
CA VAL A 109 3.77 -13.14 -11.89
C VAL A 109 3.84 -14.16 -10.74
N TYR A 110 3.42 -13.73 -9.57
CA TYR A 110 3.22 -14.52 -8.34
C TYR A 110 2.18 -13.80 -7.46
N GLY A 111 1.66 -14.46 -6.45
CA GLY A 111 0.71 -13.77 -5.56
C GLY A 111 -0.02 -14.69 -4.59
N GLU A 112 -1.10 -14.17 -4.08
CA GLU A 112 -2.05 -14.89 -3.22
C GLU A 112 -3.18 -15.54 -4.02
N TYR A 113 -3.23 -15.29 -5.35
CA TYR A 113 -4.26 -15.79 -6.27
C TYR A 113 -3.65 -16.08 -7.64
N ALA A 114 -4.11 -17.16 -8.28
CA ALA A 114 -3.70 -17.50 -9.65
C ALA A 114 -4.19 -16.46 -10.67
N THR A 115 -5.34 -15.84 -10.40
CA THR A 115 -5.92 -14.78 -11.22
C THR A 115 -6.60 -13.74 -10.34
N ILE A 116 -6.55 -12.48 -10.75
CA ILE A 116 -7.16 -11.37 -10.04
C ILE A 116 -8.15 -10.68 -10.97
N ARG A 117 -9.40 -10.52 -10.51
CA ARG A 117 -10.41 -9.75 -11.23
C ARG A 117 -10.22 -8.27 -10.93
N ASP A 118 -10.26 -7.45 -11.98
CA ASP A 118 -10.24 -6.00 -11.92
C ASP A 118 -11.58 -5.48 -12.41
N ARG A 119 -12.53 -5.23 -11.47
CA ARG A 119 -13.89 -4.84 -11.79
C ARG A 119 -14.31 -3.63 -10.99
N TYR A 120 -14.58 -2.55 -11.70
CA TYR A 120 -14.99 -1.29 -11.09
C TYR A 120 -15.87 -0.44 -12.03
N ASN A 121 -16.62 0.48 -11.43
CA ASN A 121 -17.17 1.63 -12.11
C ASN A 121 -16.30 2.85 -11.81
N GLN A 122 -16.01 3.67 -12.81
CA GLN A 122 -15.22 4.89 -12.65
C GLN A 122 -16.07 6.11 -13.03
N MET A 123 -15.87 7.18 -12.26
CA MET A 123 -16.37 8.52 -12.53
C MET A 123 -15.19 9.48 -12.52
N THR A 124 -15.04 10.27 -13.58
CA THR A 124 -14.05 11.34 -13.63
C THR A 124 -14.78 12.68 -13.70
N LEU A 125 -14.52 13.52 -12.70
CA LEU A 125 -15.03 14.88 -12.60
C LEU A 125 -13.98 15.83 -13.16
N HIS A 126 -14.26 16.42 -14.32
CA HIS A 126 -13.30 17.29 -15.03
C HIS A 126 -13.52 18.75 -14.64
N PHE A 127 -12.53 19.34 -14.00
CA PHE A 127 -12.56 20.72 -13.52
C PHE A 127 -11.60 21.62 -14.29
N ILE A 128 -11.94 22.91 -14.27
CA ILE A 128 -11.08 23.99 -14.75
C ILE A 128 -10.98 25.08 -13.69
N LYS A 129 -9.75 25.59 -13.48
CA LYS A 129 -9.49 26.73 -12.64
C LYS A 129 -8.94 27.88 -13.47
N GLY A 130 -9.41 29.10 -13.21
CA GLY A 130 -9.03 30.29 -13.98
C GLY A 130 -9.81 30.51 -15.28
N GLY A 131 -9.40 31.45 -16.11
CA GLY A 131 -9.94 31.71 -17.47
C GLY A 131 -11.37 32.20 -17.57
N SER A 132 -11.94 32.81 -16.53
CA SER A 132 -13.35 33.25 -16.53
C SER A 132 -13.57 34.73 -16.87
N HIS A 133 -12.55 35.50 -17.11
CA HIS A 133 -12.66 36.91 -17.46
C HIS A 133 -12.38 37.09 -18.95
N GLY A 134 -13.33 36.59 -19.72
CA GLY A 134 -13.35 36.81 -21.12
C GLY A 134 -13.42 38.25 -21.42
N ALA A 135 -12.97 38.83 -22.21
CA ALA A 135 -13.32 39.86 -23.11
C ALA A 135 -12.20 40.14 -24.13
N ASN A 136 -11.02 39.63 -23.94
CA ASN A 136 -9.98 39.82 -24.95
C ASN A 136 -9.36 38.47 -25.31
N SER A 137 -9.88 37.96 -26.39
CA SER A 137 -9.69 36.64 -26.97
C SER A 137 -8.34 36.37 -27.61
N ASP A 138 -7.27 37.00 -27.22
CA ASP A 138 -6.02 36.92 -27.96
C ASP A 138 -5.08 35.76 -27.53
N GLY A 139 -5.66 34.62 -27.16
CA GLY A 139 -4.89 33.45 -26.83
C GLY A 139 -4.23 33.45 -25.44
N TYR A 140 -4.32 34.56 -24.73
CA TYR A 140 -3.80 34.72 -23.38
C TYR A 140 -4.62 33.95 -22.36
N ASP A 141 -5.94 33.86 -22.53
CA ASP A 141 -6.84 33.20 -21.59
C ASP A 141 -6.63 31.70 -21.48
N LYS A 142 -6.21 31.03 -22.54
CA LYS A 142 -5.92 29.59 -22.51
C LYS A 142 -4.64 29.25 -21.71
N ARG A 143 -3.71 30.18 -21.60
CA ARG A 143 -2.48 29.99 -20.81
C ARG A 143 -2.69 30.22 -19.31
N GLN A 144 -3.83 30.72 -18.91
CA GLN A 144 -4.19 31.04 -17.53
C GLN A 144 -5.16 30.03 -16.93
N GLN A 145 -5.27 28.84 -17.49
CA GLN A 145 -6.17 27.80 -17.03
C GLN A 145 -5.41 26.57 -16.56
N TYR A 146 -5.85 26.06 -15.42
CA TYR A 146 -5.43 24.75 -14.93
C TYR A 146 -6.56 23.75 -15.17
N LEU A 147 -6.21 22.60 -15.73
CA LEU A 147 -7.08 21.43 -15.83
C LEU A 147 -6.81 20.54 -14.62
N PHE A 148 -7.87 20.03 -14.01
CA PHE A 148 -7.79 19.19 -12.84
C PHE A 148 -8.92 18.18 -12.84
N ASP A 149 -8.58 16.91 -12.69
CA ASP A 149 -9.55 15.83 -12.65
C ASP A 149 -9.56 15.17 -11.26
N VAL A 150 -10.77 14.88 -10.77
CA VAL A 150 -10.97 13.97 -9.64
C VAL A 150 -11.48 12.66 -10.20
N VAL A 151 -10.64 11.63 -10.13
CA VAL A 151 -10.94 10.27 -10.62
C VAL A 151 -11.38 9.42 -9.44
N VAL A 152 -12.59 8.87 -9.51
CA VAL A 152 -13.15 7.99 -8.48
C VAL A 152 -13.41 6.61 -9.06
N ARG A 153 -12.86 5.57 -8.47
CA ARG A 153 -13.18 4.17 -8.77
C ARG A 153 -13.96 3.53 -7.65
N ALA A 154 -15.07 2.91 -8.00
CA ALA A 154 -15.88 2.12 -7.07
C ALA A 154 -15.74 0.64 -7.42
N TYR A 155 -15.02 -0.10 -6.60
CA TYR A 155 -14.89 -1.55 -6.61
C TYR A 155 -15.95 -2.17 -5.70
N ASN A 156 -16.17 -3.49 -5.80
CA ASN A 156 -16.93 -4.22 -4.79
C ASN A 156 -16.18 -4.30 -3.45
N GLU A 157 -14.88 -4.11 -3.49
CA GLU A 157 -13.94 -4.17 -2.37
C GLU A 157 -13.76 -2.82 -1.64
N GLY A 158 -14.01 -1.70 -2.34
CA GLY A 158 -13.77 -0.37 -1.78
C GLY A 158 -13.90 0.76 -2.80
N ILE A 159 -13.65 1.98 -2.31
CA ILE A 159 -13.60 3.20 -3.13
C ILE A 159 -12.16 3.70 -3.15
N ALA A 160 -11.72 4.16 -4.32
CA ALA A 160 -10.45 4.85 -4.48
C ALA A 160 -10.64 6.19 -5.21
N VAL A 161 -9.90 7.20 -4.75
CA VAL A 161 -9.89 8.55 -5.36
C VAL A 161 -8.45 8.93 -5.66
N ARG A 162 -8.20 9.54 -6.80
CA ARG A 162 -6.94 10.23 -7.10
C ARG A 162 -7.18 11.54 -7.84
N TYR A 163 -6.17 12.38 -7.83
CA TYR A 163 -6.14 13.61 -8.60
C TYR A 163 -5.24 13.43 -9.81
N HIS A 164 -5.71 13.95 -10.93
CA HIS A 164 -5.01 13.92 -12.21
C HIS A 164 -4.92 15.32 -12.78
N PHE A 165 -3.74 15.69 -13.24
CA PHE A 165 -3.47 16.93 -13.96
C PHE A 165 -3.30 16.59 -15.43
N PRO A 166 -4.34 16.78 -16.29
CA PRO A 166 -4.35 16.22 -17.64
C PRO A 166 -3.61 17.06 -18.69
N GLU A 167 -3.08 18.24 -18.34
CA GLU A 167 -2.38 19.10 -19.31
C GLU A 167 -1.12 18.39 -19.83
N ALA A 168 -1.16 17.96 -21.08
CA ALA A 168 -0.08 17.23 -21.73
C ALA A 168 0.58 18.00 -22.89
N THR A 169 -0.01 19.12 -23.32
CA THR A 169 0.53 19.92 -24.43
C THR A 169 1.70 20.78 -23.98
N ASN A 170 1.55 21.39 -22.78
CA ASN A 170 2.60 22.19 -22.14
C ASN A 170 2.87 21.59 -20.75
N GLY A 171 4.11 21.21 -20.47
CA GLY A 171 4.48 20.78 -19.13
C GLY A 171 4.37 21.93 -18.14
N LEU A 172 3.40 21.86 -17.21
CA LEU A 172 3.28 22.84 -16.13
C LEU A 172 3.92 22.28 -14.87
N PHE A 173 4.77 23.08 -14.23
CA PHE A 173 5.31 22.78 -12.91
C PHE A 173 4.25 23.00 -11.84
N MET A 174 4.05 22.01 -10.97
CA MET A 174 3.13 22.06 -9.86
C MET A 174 3.87 21.76 -8.56
N HIS A 175 3.91 22.74 -7.65
CA HIS A 175 4.42 22.56 -6.29
C HIS A 175 3.25 22.23 -5.37
N ILE A 176 3.00 20.93 -5.15
CA ILE A 176 1.88 20.44 -4.34
C ILE A 176 2.28 20.45 -2.89
N THR A 177 1.58 21.23 -2.07
CA THR A 177 1.91 21.46 -0.65
C THR A 177 1.01 20.69 0.31
N ASP A 178 -0.17 20.23 -0.14
CA ASP A 178 -1.10 19.46 0.69
C ASP A 178 -2.07 18.64 -0.16
N ASP A 179 -2.47 17.48 0.34
CA ASP A 179 -3.57 16.65 -0.16
C ASP A 179 -4.75 16.79 0.81
N LEU A 180 -5.82 17.44 0.35
CA LEU A 180 -6.97 17.80 1.17
C LEU A 180 -7.93 16.64 1.45
N THR A 181 -7.61 15.44 0.98
CA THR A 181 -8.47 14.27 1.19
C THR A 181 -8.67 14.01 2.67
N SER A 182 -9.93 14.05 3.09
CA SER A 182 -10.30 13.87 4.50
C SER A 182 -11.49 12.94 4.67
N PHE A 183 -11.66 12.42 5.89
CA PHE A 183 -12.67 11.43 6.24
C PHE A 183 -13.27 11.83 7.59
N THR A 184 -14.55 12.19 7.62
CA THR A 184 -15.29 12.44 8.87
C THR A 184 -16.20 11.26 9.15
N PHE A 185 -16.04 10.64 10.29
CA PHE A 185 -16.79 9.46 10.72
C PHE A 185 -17.87 9.82 11.74
N VAL A 186 -18.89 8.98 11.82
CA VAL A 186 -19.86 9.04 12.93
C VAL A 186 -19.11 8.83 14.26
N PRO A 187 -19.39 9.63 15.30
CA PRO A 187 -18.73 9.52 16.60
C PRO A 187 -18.80 8.11 17.20
N GLY A 188 -17.70 7.67 17.80
CA GLY A 188 -17.58 6.33 18.41
C GLY A 188 -16.74 5.34 17.60
N ALA A 189 -16.12 5.76 16.50
CA ALA A 189 -15.16 4.94 15.78
C ALA A 189 -13.87 4.75 16.57
N GLU A 190 -13.24 3.58 16.43
CA GLU A 190 -11.94 3.23 16.98
C GLU A 190 -10.98 2.84 15.86
N ALA A 191 -9.69 3.06 16.06
CA ALA A 191 -8.63 2.77 15.10
C ALA A 191 -7.52 1.91 15.72
N TRP A 192 -6.88 1.06 14.92
CA TRP A 192 -5.60 0.44 15.25
C TRP A 192 -4.48 1.36 14.76
N HIS A 193 -4.01 2.21 15.64
CA HIS A 193 -3.03 3.26 15.38
C HIS A 193 -1.60 2.73 15.45
N TYR A 194 -0.79 3.04 14.43
CA TYR A 194 0.65 2.82 14.40
C TYR A 194 1.34 4.19 14.24
N ALA A 195 2.16 4.60 15.19
CA ALA A 195 2.89 5.87 15.11
C ALA A 195 4.00 5.86 14.03
N TRP A 196 4.60 4.68 13.79
CA TRP A 196 5.54 4.40 12.71
C TRP A 196 5.35 2.96 12.22
N ALA A 197 5.93 2.62 11.07
CA ALA A 197 5.59 1.39 10.37
C ALA A 197 5.92 0.11 11.15
N GLN A 198 6.98 0.10 11.97
CA GLN A 198 7.39 -1.02 12.81
C GLN A 198 6.84 -0.94 14.26
N ALA A 199 6.01 0.07 14.58
CA ALA A 199 5.42 0.21 15.91
C ALA A 199 4.45 -0.93 16.26
N HIS A 200 4.16 -1.08 17.55
CA HIS A 200 3.00 -1.85 18.01
C HIS A 200 1.72 -1.05 17.77
N ALA A 201 0.64 -1.74 17.40
CA ALA A 201 -0.66 -1.12 17.24
C ALA A 201 -1.27 -0.75 18.59
N GLU A 202 -1.87 0.44 18.68
CA GLU A 202 -2.71 0.84 19.80
C GLU A 202 -4.16 0.97 19.32
N ARG A 203 -5.11 0.30 19.98
CA ARG A 203 -6.53 0.49 19.71
C ARG A 203 -7.02 1.73 20.43
N VAL A 204 -7.37 2.77 19.69
CA VAL A 204 -7.69 4.11 20.21
C VAL A 204 -8.95 4.68 19.57
N LYS A 205 -9.67 5.52 20.30
CA LYS A 205 -10.81 6.28 19.74
C LYS A 205 -10.33 7.42 18.86
N LEU A 206 -11.17 7.84 17.91
CA LEU A 206 -10.90 9.02 17.08
C LEU A 206 -11.21 10.32 17.84
N LEU A 207 -10.52 10.53 18.94
CA LEU A 207 -10.67 11.71 19.80
C LEU A 207 -9.32 12.42 19.98
N LYS A 208 -9.29 13.72 19.86
CA LYS A 208 -8.08 14.55 20.06
C LYS A 208 -7.47 14.41 21.47
N SER A 209 -8.25 13.95 22.42
CA SER A 209 -7.80 13.69 23.79
C SER A 209 -6.96 12.42 23.93
N GLU A 210 -7.03 11.48 22.97
CA GLU A 210 -6.22 10.25 23.00
C GLU A 210 -4.75 10.57 22.71
N PRO A 211 -3.80 10.17 23.58
CA PRO A 211 -2.39 10.52 23.44
C PRO A 211 -1.73 10.02 22.14
N ALA A 212 -2.17 8.89 21.60
CA ALA A 212 -1.64 8.31 20.36
C ALA A 212 -1.73 9.30 19.19
N TRP A 213 -2.78 10.11 19.12
CA TRP A 213 -3.00 11.11 18.07
C TRP A 213 -2.10 12.37 18.15
N ARG A 214 -1.13 12.39 19.07
CA ARG A 214 -0.01 13.33 18.99
C ARG A 214 0.89 13.03 17.79
N ASN A 215 0.90 11.78 17.38
CA ASN A 215 1.56 11.31 16.17
C ASN A 215 0.53 11.01 15.07
N GLU A 216 0.93 11.16 13.84
CA GLU A 216 0.13 10.72 12.69
C GLU A 216 0.12 9.20 12.62
N ALA A 217 -1.01 8.63 12.19
CA ALA A 217 -1.13 7.19 12.03
C ALA A 217 -0.54 6.73 10.69
N GLU A 218 0.19 5.62 10.72
CA GLU A 218 0.68 4.95 9.53
C GLU A 218 -0.47 4.27 8.76
N ARG A 219 -0.30 4.11 7.46
CA ARG A 219 -1.28 3.45 6.58
C ARG A 219 -0.87 2.00 6.26
N PRO A 220 -1.82 1.09 5.97
CA PRO A 220 -3.26 1.31 6.08
C PRO A 220 -3.70 1.46 7.53
N LEU A 221 -4.65 2.37 7.77
CA LEU A 221 -5.26 2.55 9.07
C LEU A 221 -6.58 1.80 9.12
N THR A 222 -6.66 0.79 9.97
CA THR A 222 -7.88 0.00 10.16
C THR A 222 -8.74 0.61 11.26
N LEU A 223 -10.03 0.65 11.00
CA LEU A 223 -11.07 1.26 11.84
C LEU A 223 -12.17 0.25 12.14
N HIS A 224 -12.74 0.33 13.33
CA HIS A 224 -14.03 -0.25 13.68
C HIS A 224 -15.02 0.90 13.90
N LEU A 225 -16.01 1.02 13.03
CA LEU A 225 -16.97 2.13 13.03
C LEU A 225 -18.09 1.89 14.04
N ALA A 226 -18.69 2.97 14.55
CA ALA A 226 -19.77 2.91 15.55
C ALA A 226 -21.00 2.09 15.11
N ASN A 227 -21.21 1.94 13.79
CA ASN A 227 -22.31 1.16 13.21
C ASN A 227 -21.96 -0.33 12.96
N GLY A 228 -20.80 -0.78 13.47
CA GLY A 228 -20.30 -2.15 13.40
C GLY A 228 -19.60 -2.53 12.11
N LEU A 229 -19.36 -1.59 11.18
CA LEU A 229 -18.56 -1.83 10.00
C LEU A 229 -17.07 -1.74 10.34
N TYR A 230 -16.24 -2.50 9.61
CA TYR A 230 -14.80 -2.34 9.57
C TYR A 230 -14.40 -1.55 8.32
N ALA A 231 -13.41 -0.68 8.45
CA ALA A 231 -12.86 0.06 7.32
C ALA A 231 -11.34 0.09 7.37
N ALA A 232 -10.69 0.23 6.21
CA ALA A 232 -9.25 0.44 6.13
C ALA A 232 -8.95 1.55 5.12
N ILE A 233 -8.21 2.58 5.56
CA ILE A 233 -7.79 3.72 4.73
C ILE A 233 -6.32 3.55 4.38
N GLY A 234 -5.98 3.71 3.10
CA GLY A 234 -4.60 3.61 2.65
C GLY A 234 -4.34 4.36 1.35
N GLU A 235 -3.11 4.18 0.86
CA GLU A 235 -2.69 4.70 -0.45
C GLU A 235 -2.20 3.58 -1.35
N ALA A 236 -2.36 3.74 -2.66
CA ALA A 236 -1.86 2.82 -3.67
C ALA A 236 -1.22 3.58 -4.83
N ALA A 237 -0.37 2.87 -5.59
CA ALA A 237 0.38 3.44 -6.72
C ALA A 237 1.18 4.69 -6.32
N LEU A 238 1.84 4.66 -5.16
CA LEU A 238 2.77 5.70 -4.76
C LEU A 238 4.01 5.62 -5.67
N THR A 239 4.07 6.49 -6.66
CA THR A 239 5.17 6.54 -7.62
C THR A 239 5.60 7.99 -7.83
N ASP A 240 6.89 8.26 -7.61
CA ASP A 240 7.50 9.58 -7.77
C ASP A 240 6.74 10.70 -7.02
N PHE A 241 6.27 10.38 -5.82
CA PHE A 241 5.50 11.28 -4.96
C PHE A 241 5.87 11.07 -3.49
N VAL A 242 5.38 11.93 -2.62
CA VAL A 242 5.57 11.84 -1.17
C VAL A 242 4.63 10.83 -0.53
N ARG A 243 5.07 10.16 0.52
CA ARG A 243 4.26 9.27 1.33
C ARG A 243 3.21 10.05 2.14
N GLY A 244 1.99 9.52 2.20
CA GLY A 244 0.94 10.02 3.09
C GLY A 244 0.90 9.28 4.42
N LYS A 245 0.44 9.97 5.47
CA LYS A 245 -0.02 9.43 6.75
C LYS A 245 -1.42 9.97 7.06
N LEU A 246 -2.02 9.55 8.16
CA LEU A 246 -3.34 9.99 8.58
C LEU A 246 -3.24 10.77 9.89
N LYS A 247 -3.67 12.02 9.85
CA LYS A 247 -3.67 12.95 10.97
C LYS A 247 -5.09 13.17 11.49
N LEU A 248 -5.31 13.01 12.77
CA LEU A 248 -6.57 13.40 13.39
C LEU A 248 -6.59 14.92 13.57
N VAL A 249 -7.33 15.62 12.72
CA VAL A 249 -7.38 17.11 12.73
C VAL A 249 -8.48 17.65 13.63
N ASP A 250 -9.56 16.86 13.83
CA ASP A 250 -10.65 17.12 14.76
C ASP A 250 -11.18 15.78 15.28
N ASP A 251 -12.01 15.79 16.32
CA ASP A 251 -12.66 14.57 16.78
C ASP A 251 -13.43 13.92 15.62
N ASN A 252 -13.19 12.62 15.41
CA ASN A 252 -13.74 11.82 14.33
C ASN A 252 -13.40 12.28 12.90
N LYS A 253 -12.45 13.21 12.71
CA LYS A 253 -12.01 13.69 11.41
C LYS A 253 -10.54 13.40 11.15
N LEU A 254 -10.29 12.52 10.21
CA LEU A 254 -8.95 12.22 9.67
C LEU A 254 -8.69 13.04 8.41
N HIS A 255 -7.47 13.47 8.26
CA HIS A 255 -6.94 14.16 7.09
C HIS A 255 -5.70 13.41 6.59
N LEU A 256 -5.53 13.30 5.28
CA LEU A 256 -4.29 12.80 4.72
C LEU A 256 -3.21 13.86 4.92
N SER A 257 -2.12 13.48 5.53
CA SER A 257 -0.95 14.34 5.76
C SER A 257 0.18 13.89 4.85
N MET A 258 0.66 14.77 3.98
CA MET A 258 1.84 14.53 3.15
C MET A 258 3.10 14.63 4.02
N TYR A 259 4.11 13.79 3.74
CA TYR A 259 5.39 13.84 4.44
C TYR A 259 6.10 15.19 4.21
N ASP A 260 6.03 15.71 3.00
CA ASP A 260 6.61 16.96 2.55
C ASP A 260 5.82 17.45 1.32
N SER A 261 6.18 18.58 0.73
CA SER A 261 5.67 18.99 -0.58
C SER A 261 6.21 18.09 -1.71
N ALA A 262 5.52 18.09 -2.84
CA ALA A 262 5.93 17.37 -4.03
C ALA A 262 5.96 18.28 -5.25
N ASP A 263 7.03 18.15 -6.04
CA ASP A 263 7.18 18.84 -7.32
C ASP A 263 6.88 17.88 -8.47
N VAL A 264 5.89 18.23 -9.30
CA VAL A 264 5.51 17.41 -10.45
C VAL A 264 5.39 18.25 -11.70
N ILE A 265 5.47 17.59 -12.86
CA ILE A 265 5.24 18.21 -14.17
C ILE A 265 4.03 17.51 -14.79
N THR A 266 3.07 18.30 -15.29
CA THR A 266 1.89 17.74 -15.97
C THR A 266 2.30 17.11 -17.32
N ALA A 267 1.63 16.09 -17.85
CA ALA A 267 0.49 15.39 -17.23
C ALA A 267 0.95 14.52 -16.08
N TYR A 268 0.21 14.48 -14.98
CA TYR A 268 0.62 13.74 -13.80
C TYR A 268 -0.57 13.12 -13.05
N ASP A 269 -0.39 11.89 -12.59
CA ASP A 269 -1.31 11.15 -11.73
C ASP A 269 -0.79 11.11 -10.30
N MET A 270 -1.52 11.66 -9.33
CA MET A 270 -1.22 11.49 -7.92
C MET A 270 -1.54 10.06 -7.46
N PRO A 271 -0.94 9.59 -6.35
CA PRO A 271 -1.29 8.29 -5.77
C PRO A 271 -2.77 8.19 -5.43
N TRP A 272 -3.31 6.96 -5.48
CA TRP A 272 -4.67 6.69 -5.03
C TRP A 272 -4.79 6.77 -3.51
N ARG A 273 -5.90 7.34 -3.06
CA ARG A 273 -6.39 7.28 -1.68
C ARG A 273 -7.58 6.34 -1.66
N TYR A 274 -7.52 5.26 -0.88
CA TYR A 274 -8.59 4.28 -0.87
C TYR A 274 -9.19 4.09 0.52
N ILE A 275 -10.43 3.64 0.55
CA ILE A 275 -11.11 3.11 1.72
C ILE A 275 -11.79 1.79 1.35
N MET A 276 -11.37 0.70 1.99
CA MET A 276 -12.04 -0.60 1.95
C MET A 276 -13.02 -0.70 3.11
N VAL A 277 -14.15 -1.39 2.92
CA VAL A 277 -15.15 -1.60 3.98
C VAL A 277 -15.63 -3.04 3.98
N GLY A 278 -15.91 -3.55 5.17
CA GLY A 278 -16.49 -4.88 5.38
C GLY A 278 -17.46 -4.91 6.56
N GLU A 279 -18.35 -5.90 6.57
CA GLU A 279 -19.23 -6.15 7.72
C GLU A 279 -18.49 -6.88 8.85
N LYS A 280 -17.40 -7.57 8.48
CA LYS A 280 -16.49 -8.28 9.39
C LYS A 280 -15.06 -7.84 9.14
N ALA A 281 -14.19 -7.93 10.13
CA ALA A 281 -12.78 -7.62 9.98
C ALA A 281 -12.10 -8.42 8.86
N ILE A 282 -12.45 -9.71 8.72
CA ILE A 282 -11.91 -10.60 7.68
C ILE A 282 -12.24 -10.16 6.24
N ASP A 283 -13.32 -9.39 6.05
CA ASP A 283 -13.70 -8.89 4.73
C ASP A 283 -12.61 -7.96 4.18
N LEU A 284 -11.94 -7.19 5.04
CA LEU A 284 -10.81 -6.33 4.63
C LEU A 284 -9.65 -7.17 4.06
N ILE A 285 -9.35 -8.33 4.66
CA ILE A 285 -8.30 -9.24 4.18
C ILE A 285 -8.68 -9.82 2.82
N ASN A 286 -9.96 -10.19 2.65
CA ASN A 286 -10.46 -10.76 1.39
C ASN A 286 -10.59 -9.70 0.27
N ASN A 287 -10.67 -8.41 0.63
CA ASN A 287 -10.83 -7.28 -0.29
C ASN A 287 -9.49 -6.64 -0.76
N LYS A 288 -8.37 -6.97 -0.14
CA LYS A 288 -7.09 -6.27 -0.33
C LYS A 288 -6.51 -6.32 -1.75
N GLN A 289 -7.02 -7.18 -2.64
CA GLN A 289 -6.60 -7.26 -4.04
C GLN A 289 -6.83 -5.94 -4.81
N MET A 290 -7.76 -5.13 -4.33
CA MET A 290 -7.98 -3.79 -4.87
C MET A 290 -6.70 -2.95 -4.89
N VAL A 291 -5.81 -3.09 -3.90
CA VAL A 291 -4.55 -2.34 -3.84
C VAL A 291 -3.66 -2.64 -5.05
N LEU A 292 -3.60 -3.91 -5.49
CA LEU A 292 -2.88 -4.28 -6.71
C LEU A 292 -3.59 -3.72 -7.96
N ASN A 293 -4.92 -3.80 -8.02
CA ASN A 293 -5.71 -3.31 -9.17
C ASN A 293 -5.57 -1.79 -9.40
N LEU A 294 -5.21 -1.03 -8.38
CA LEU A 294 -4.95 0.40 -8.48
C LEU A 294 -3.56 0.74 -9.07
N ASN A 295 -2.71 -0.25 -9.32
CA ASN A 295 -1.38 -0.07 -9.90
C ASN A 295 -1.35 -0.45 -11.39
N GLU A 296 -0.36 0.08 -12.11
CA GLU A 296 -0.13 -0.23 -13.52
C GLU A 296 0.22 -1.72 -13.72
N PRO A 297 -0.07 -2.28 -14.90
CA PRO A 297 0.38 -3.61 -15.27
C PRO A 297 1.90 -3.78 -15.19
N ASP A 298 2.33 -5.05 -15.15
CA ASP A 298 3.74 -5.45 -15.16
C ASP A 298 4.52 -4.84 -16.34
N LYS A 299 5.66 -4.24 -16.02
CA LYS A 299 6.58 -3.60 -16.99
C LYS A 299 7.85 -4.41 -17.25
N ILE A 300 7.97 -5.61 -16.67
CA ILE A 300 9.10 -6.51 -16.87
C ILE A 300 8.66 -7.64 -17.82
N ALA A 301 9.03 -7.56 -19.08
CA ALA A 301 8.54 -8.45 -20.14
C ALA A 301 8.86 -9.93 -19.88
N ASP A 302 10.00 -10.24 -19.28
CA ASP A 302 10.52 -11.56 -18.98
C ASP A 302 10.40 -11.95 -17.48
N ALA A 303 9.56 -11.24 -16.72
CA ALA A 303 9.44 -11.44 -15.27
C ALA A 303 9.27 -12.91 -14.87
N LYS A 304 8.44 -13.66 -15.61
CA LYS A 304 8.17 -15.08 -15.35
C LYS A 304 9.37 -16.00 -15.61
N GLU A 305 10.37 -15.54 -16.32
CA GLU A 305 11.53 -16.35 -16.69
C GLU A 305 12.57 -16.40 -15.57
N TRP A 306 12.70 -15.32 -14.77
CA TRP A 306 13.75 -15.20 -13.76
C TRP A 306 13.27 -14.91 -12.34
N ILE A 307 12.13 -14.26 -12.13
CA ILE A 307 11.60 -14.04 -10.79
C ILE A 307 11.14 -15.36 -10.19
N ARG A 308 11.72 -15.72 -9.03
CA ARG A 308 11.47 -16.97 -8.35
C ARG A 308 11.10 -16.73 -6.89
N PRO A 309 9.82 -16.81 -6.51
CA PRO A 309 9.41 -16.86 -5.11
C PRO A 309 10.04 -18.05 -4.37
N GLY A 310 10.23 -17.91 -3.07
CA GLY A 310 10.82 -18.99 -2.29
C GLY A 310 11.07 -18.63 -0.83
N LYS A 311 11.66 -19.58 -0.11
CA LYS A 311 12.03 -19.44 1.31
C LYS A 311 13.52 -19.20 1.41
N ALA A 312 13.91 -18.30 2.29
CA ALA A 312 15.31 -17.93 2.54
C ALA A 312 15.70 -18.25 3.98
N PHE A 313 16.96 -18.66 4.17
CA PHE A 313 17.62 -18.87 5.46
C PHE A 313 18.67 -17.79 5.68
N ARG A 314 18.59 -17.06 6.80
CA ARG A 314 19.60 -16.08 7.17
C ARG A 314 20.88 -16.73 7.68
N VAL A 315 22.02 -16.36 7.15
CA VAL A 315 23.34 -16.80 7.62
C VAL A 315 23.77 -15.95 8.82
N CYS A 316 23.53 -16.43 10.04
CA CYS A 316 23.80 -15.68 11.27
C CYS A 316 25.29 -15.44 11.56
N ARG A 317 26.18 -16.27 11.01
CA ARG A 317 27.65 -16.11 11.10
C ARG A 317 28.23 -15.93 9.71
N LEU A 318 28.83 -14.79 9.48
CA LEU A 318 29.39 -14.41 8.19
C LEU A 318 30.83 -14.99 8.05
N ASP A 319 30.93 -16.32 8.00
CA ASP A 319 32.11 -17.08 7.66
C ASP A 319 31.76 -18.17 6.64
N MET A 320 32.77 -18.63 5.87
CA MET A 320 32.58 -19.55 4.77
C MET A 320 31.99 -20.89 5.20
N LYS A 321 32.42 -21.41 6.36
CA LYS A 321 31.93 -22.69 6.88
C LYS A 321 30.43 -22.62 7.17
N THR A 322 30.00 -21.63 7.97
CA THR A 322 28.60 -21.48 8.35
C THR A 322 27.72 -21.20 7.13
N ALA A 323 28.21 -20.43 6.14
CA ALA A 323 27.47 -20.15 4.90
C ALA A 323 27.27 -21.43 4.06
N MET A 324 28.28 -22.28 3.93
CA MET A 324 28.15 -23.57 3.24
C MET A 324 27.21 -24.54 3.99
N GLU A 325 27.32 -24.61 5.32
CA GLU A 325 26.37 -25.38 6.15
C GLU A 325 24.93 -24.90 5.99
N ALA A 326 24.71 -23.57 5.84
CA ALA A 326 23.40 -23.00 5.56
C ALA A 326 22.87 -23.40 4.17
N VAL A 327 23.74 -23.45 3.16
CA VAL A 327 23.35 -23.96 1.83
C VAL A 327 22.88 -25.42 1.92
N ASP A 328 23.65 -26.29 2.60
CA ASP A 328 23.29 -27.70 2.77
C ASP A 328 21.99 -27.85 3.58
N PHE A 329 21.79 -27.04 4.60
CA PHE A 329 20.54 -26.96 5.38
C PHE A 329 19.35 -26.56 4.49
N CYS A 330 19.53 -25.58 3.62
CA CYS A 330 18.47 -25.15 2.68
C CYS A 330 18.05 -26.31 1.75
N VAL A 331 19.01 -27.08 1.23
CA VAL A 331 18.72 -28.28 0.41
C VAL A 331 17.91 -29.28 1.22
N ASP A 332 18.34 -29.62 2.42
CA ASP A 332 17.69 -30.60 3.29
C ASP A 332 16.27 -30.15 3.69
N ARG A 333 16.09 -28.86 3.99
CA ARG A 333 14.83 -28.29 4.45
C ARG A 333 13.93 -27.69 3.35
N GLY A 334 14.30 -27.82 2.08
CA GLY A 334 13.49 -27.38 0.95
C GLY A 334 13.34 -25.85 0.87
N LEU A 335 14.39 -25.11 1.29
CA LEU A 335 14.48 -23.66 1.09
C LEU A 335 15.20 -23.37 -0.23
N GLN A 336 14.95 -22.23 -0.82
CA GLN A 336 15.47 -21.84 -2.13
C GLN A 336 16.68 -20.90 -2.03
N TYR A 337 16.85 -20.24 -0.90
CA TYR A 337 17.84 -19.18 -0.75
C TYR A 337 18.56 -19.25 0.59
N ILE A 338 19.81 -18.78 0.59
CA ILE A 338 20.48 -18.23 1.77
C ILE A 338 20.51 -16.71 1.67
N GLU A 339 20.58 -16.04 2.80
CA GLU A 339 20.74 -14.59 2.87
C GLU A 339 21.94 -14.25 3.76
N LEU A 340 22.82 -13.37 3.24
CA LEU A 340 23.94 -12.77 3.95
C LEU A 340 23.53 -11.39 4.43
N ASP A 341 23.22 -11.27 5.70
CA ASP A 341 22.72 -10.06 6.31
C ASP A 341 23.83 -9.01 6.58
N ALA A 342 23.46 -7.88 7.17
CA ALA A 342 24.33 -6.74 7.47
C ALA A 342 25.73 -7.14 7.99
N GLY A 343 26.75 -6.41 7.55
CA GLY A 343 28.14 -6.57 7.99
C GLY A 343 29.01 -7.50 7.14
N TRP A 344 28.52 -8.10 6.07
CA TRP A 344 29.35 -8.96 5.21
C TRP A 344 30.44 -8.16 4.45
N TYR A 345 30.17 -6.91 4.07
CA TYR A 345 31.11 -6.00 3.42
C TYR A 345 31.74 -4.97 4.37
N GLY A 346 31.50 -5.10 5.66
CA GLY A 346 32.01 -4.24 6.73
C GLY A 346 30.93 -3.46 7.47
N PRO A 347 31.31 -2.53 8.35
CA PRO A 347 30.34 -1.73 9.09
C PRO A 347 29.47 -0.87 8.15
N GLU A 348 28.16 -1.00 8.27
CA GLU A 348 27.16 -0.46 7.33
C GLU A 348 27.27 1.07 7.15
N MET A 349 27.52 1.80 8.24
CA MET A 349 27.54 3.27 8.24
C MET A 349 28.91 3.87 7.93
N LYS A 350 29.97 3.05 7.70
CA LYS A 350 31.29 3.56 7.34
C LYS A 350 31.39 3.84 5.85
N MET A 351 31.83 5.03 5.49
CA MET A 351 32.05 5.46 4.10
C MET A 351 33.12 4.61 3.38
N SER A 352 34.04 3.99 4.11
CA SER A 352 35.06 3.10 3.56
C SER A 352 34.58 1.68 3.29
N SER A 353 33.40 1.29 3.79
CA SER A 353 32.81 -0.01 3.51
C SER A 353 32.19 0.00 2.12
N SER A 354 32.56 -0.97 1.29
CA SER A 354 32.11 -1.08 -0.12
C SER A 354 31.44 -2.44 -0.34
N ALA A 355 30.21 -2.40 -0.84
CA ALA A 355 29.45 -3.59 -1.19
C ALA A 355 29.97 -4.31 -2.46
N MET A 356 31.06 -3.85 -3.04
CA MET A 356 31.76 -4.52 -4.15
C MET A 356 32.69 -5.65 -3.69
N LYS A 357 32.95 -5.78 -2.38
CA LYS A 357 33.84 -6.80 -1.84
C LYS A 357 33.45 -7.20 -0.43
N VAL A 358 33.79 -8.41 -0.07
CA VAL A 358 33.72 -8.86 1.33
C VAL A 358 34.72 -8.05 2.17
N ALA A 359 34.38 -7.79 3.43
CA ALA A 359 35.27 -7.09 4.35
C ALA A 359 36.56 -7.91 4.61
N ASP A 360 37.70 -7.20 4.67
CA ASP A 360 39.04 -7.82 4.77
C ASP A 360 39.21 -8.67 6.05
N ASN A 361 38.40 -8.45 7.08
CA ASN A 361 38.41 -9.21 8.34
C ASN A 361 37.45 -10.41 8.36
N ARG A 362 36.86 -10.77 7.23
CA ARG A 362 35.96 -11.91 7.06
C ARG A 362 36.67 -13.04 6.32
N ASP A 363 36.61 -14.26 6.85
CA ASP A 363 37.02 -15.44 6.10
C ASP A 363 35.90 -15.90 5.19
N PHE A 364 35.79 -15.22 4.03
CA PHE A 364 34.62 -15.36 3.17
C PHE A 364 34.97 -15.08 1.69
N ASP A 365 34.69 -16.05 0.81
CA ASP A 365 34.85 -15.93 -0.64
C ASP A 365 33.47 -15.94 -1.31
N MET A 366 32.95 -14.76 -1.66
CA MET A 366 31.62 -14.62 -2.26
C MET A 366 31.46 -15.40 -3.58
N PRO A 367 32.36 -15.27 -4.56
CA PRO A 367 32.26 -16.07 -5.79
C PRO A 367 32.27 -17.58 -5.56
N LYS A 368 33.05 -18.07 -4.58
CA LYS A 368 33.10 -19.48 -4.22
C LYS A 368 31.79 -19.94 -3.59
N LEU A 369 31.24 -19.14 -2.67
CA LEU A 369 29.93 -19.43 -2.06
C LEU A 369 28.80 -19.48 -3.10
N CYS A 370 28.73 -18.48 -3.97
CA CYS A 370 27.70 -18.41 -5.01
C CYS A 370 27.78 -19.63 -5.96
N ARG A 371 28.98 -20.03 -6.39
CA ARG A 371 29.17 -21.26 -7.19
C ARG A 371 28.74 -22.52 -6.43
N TYR A 372 29.05 -22.61 -5.13
CA TYR A 372 28.62 -23.74 -4.31
C TYR A 372 27.09 -23.77 -4.17
N ALA A 373 26.47 -22.66 -3.80
CA ALA A 373 25.02 -22.55 -3.69
C ALA A 373 24.32 -22.91 -5.00
N LYS A 374 24.77 -22.35 -6.13
CA LYS A 374 24.25 -22.66 -7.47
C LYS A 374 24.36 -24.15 -7.81
N SER A 375 25.48 -24.81 -7.46
CA SER A 375 25.68 -26.25 -7.68
C SER A 375 24.67 -27.12 -6.93
N LYS A 376 24.06 -26.57 -5.87
CA LYS A 376 23.03 -27.20 -5.04
C LYS A 376 21.60 -26.71 -5.38
N GLY A 377 21.45 -25.82 -6.35
CA GLY A 377 20.16 -25.21 -6.70
C GLY A 377 19.67 -24.15 -5.71
N ILE A 378 20.57 -23.60 -4.90
CA ILE A 378 20.27 -22.55 -3.91
C ILE A 378 20.78 -21.20 -4.43
N GLY A 379 19.91 -20.19 -4.36
CA GLY A 379 20.27 -18.80 -4.68
C GLY A 379 20.84 -18.07 -3.46
N VAL A 380 21.47 -16.94 -3.71
CA VAL A 380 22.09 -16.09 -2.67
C VAL A 380 21.45 -14.72 -2.69
N TRP A 381 20.97 -14.27 -1.53
CA TRP A 381 20.56 -12.90 -1.26
C TRP A 381 21.62 -12.21 -0.41
N VAL A 382 21.76 -10.91 -0.61
CA VAL A 382 22.70 -10.10 0.17
C VAL A 382 22.03 -8.83 0.69
N TYR A 383 22.29 -8.47 1.93
CA TYR A 383 21.91 -7.17 2.48
C TYR A 383 22.87 -6.09 1.97
N VAL A 384 22.33 -4.95 1.56
CA VAL A 384 23.12 -3.75 1.23
C VAL A 384 22.43 -2.52 1.79
N ASN A 385 23.16 -1.76 2.60
CA ASN A 385 22.70 -0.50 3.17
C ASN A 385 22.48 0.56 2.08
N GLN A 386 21.42 1.36 2.21
CA GLN A 386 21.11 2.43 1.25
C GLN A 386 22.27 3.39 1.03
N ARG A 387 23.11 3.65 2.05
CA ARG A 387 24.34 4.44 1.88
C ARG A 387 25.25 3.84 0.80
N ALA A 388 25.51 2.53 0.86
CA ALA A 388 26.34 1.85 -0.13
C ALA A 388 25.64 1.79 -1.50
N LEU A 389 24.34 1.49 -1.53
CA LEU A 389 23.54 1.51 -2.75
C LEU A 389 23.59 2.89 -3.45
N SER A 390 23.45 3.98 -2.69
CA SER A 390 23.48 5.34 -3.24
C SER A 390 24.80 5.70 -3.91
N GLN A 391 25.91 5.07 -3.47
CA GLN A 391 27.24 5.34 -3.99
C GLN A 391 27.67 4.38 -5.10
N GLU A 392 27.19 3.14 -5.05
CA GLU A 392 27.79 2.04 -5.81
C GLU A 392 26.80 1.24 -6.66
N LEU A 393 25.48 1.55 -6.65
CA LEU A 393 24.45 0.72 -7.27
C LEU A 393 24.80 0.31 -8.71
N ASP A 394 25.18 1.27 -9.56
CA ASP A 394 25.51 1.02 -10.96
C ASP A 394 26.80 0.19 -11.17
N ARG A 395 27.61 0.07 -10.13
CA ARG A 395 28.84 -0.73 -10.13
C ARG A 395 28.63 -2.13 -9.54
N ILE A 396 27.77 -2.23 -8.51
CA ILE A 396 27.51 -3.53 -7.87
C ILE A 396 26.57 -4.40 -8.70
N LEU A 397 25.62 -3.83 -9.43
CA LEU A 397 24.66 -4.63 -10.19
C LEU A 397 25.32 -5.55 -11.23
N PRO A 398 26.22 -5.09 -12.12
CA PRO A 398 26.93 -5.99 -13.03
C PRO A 398 27.81 -7.01 -12.29
N LEU A 399 28.38 -6.66 -11.15
CA LEU A 399 29.19 -7.56 -10.33
C LEU A 399 28.32 -8.66 -9.69
N TYR A 400 27.13 -8.28 -9.20
CA TYR A 400 26.20 -9.23 -8.58
C TYR A 400 25.58 -10.17 -9.61
N GLU A 401 25.32 -9.69 -10.80
CA GLU A 401 24.95 -10.54 -11.94
C GLU A 401 26.07 -11.55 -12.26
N GLN A 402 27.33 -11.11 -12.29
CA GLN A 402 28.49 -12.01 -12.48
C GLN A 402 28.62 -13.03 -11.34
N TRP A 403 28.27 -12.68 -10.11
CA TRP A 403 28.29 -13.57 -8.95
C TRP A 403 27.05 -14.49 -8.88
N ASP A 404 26.04 -14.24 -9.72
CA ASP A 404 24.75 -14.95 -9.70
C ASP A 404 23.98 -14.69 -8.40
N ILE A 405 24.01 -13.46 -7.90
CA ILE A 405 23.21 -12.99 -6.77
C ILE A 405 21.74 -12.95 -7.20
N SER A 406 20.86 -13.59 -6.43
CA SER A 406 19.43 -13.70 -6.73
C SER A 406 18.62 -12.50 -6.26
N GLY A 407 19.06 -11.82 -5.21
CA GLY A 407 18.34 -10.69 -4.66
C GLY A 407 19.16 -9.82 -3.72
N ILE A 408 18.68 -8.60 -3.52
CA ILE A 408 19.25 -7.62 -2.59
C ILE A 408 18.19 -7.20 -1.58
N LYS A 409 18.55 -7.26 -0.31
CA LYS A 409 17.80 -6.66 0.78
C LYS A 409 18.34 -5.26 1.03
N PHE A 410 17.54 -4.24 0.72
CA PHE A 410 17.89 -2.84 0.96
C PHE A 410 17.65 -2.49 2.41
N GLY A 411 18.69 -2.11 3.14
CA GLY A 411 18.55 -1.76 4.55
C GLY A 411 18.92 -0.32 4.90
N PHE A 412 18.48 0.15 6.06
CA PHE A 412 18.56 1.53 6.54
C PHE A 412 18.07 2.54 5.50
N VAL A 413 16.91 2.23 4.88
CA VAL A 413 16.34 3.05 3.82
C VAL A 413 15.72 4.32 4.36
N GLN A 414 15.91 5.41 3.63
CA GLN A 414 15.18 6.65 3.85
C GLN A 414 13.89 6.61 3.07
N ILE A 415 12.81 7.10 3.67
CA ILE A 415 11.46 7.04 3.10
C ILE A 415 10.73 8.37 3.35
N GLY A 416 9.61 8.55 2.69
CA GLY A 416 8.64 9.62 2.96
C GLY A 416 8.72 10.75 1.96
N SER A 417 9.89 11.32 1.68
CA SER A 417 10.02 12.38 0.67
C SER A 417 9.85 11.84 -0.75
N GLN A 418 9.54 12.73 -1.67
CA GLN A 418 9.49 12.40 -3.11
C GLN A 418 10.86 11.90 -3.60
N GLU A 419 11.94 12.56 -3.19
CA GLU A 419 13.32 12.18 -3.57
C GLU A 419 13.61 10.72 -3.23
N TRP A 420 13.33 10.30 -1.98
CA TRP A 420 13.61 8.94 -1.53
C TRP A 420 12.68 7.90 -2.15
N THR A 421 11.41 8.24 -2.36
CA THR A 421 10.47 7.35 -3.09
C THR A 421 10.95 7.12 -4.52
N THR A 422 11.30 8.19 -5.23
CA THR A 422 11.82 8.13 -6.60
C THR A 422 13.13 7.36 -6.66
N TRP A 423 14.04 7.60 -5.71
CA TRP A 423 15.33 6.92 -5.65
C TRP A 423 15.16 5.40 -5.44
N LEU A 424 14.35 4.99 -4.47
CA LEU A 424 14.08 3.56 -4.17
C LEU A 424 13.47 2.85 -5.38
N HIS A 425 12.48 3.46 -6.03
CA HIS A 425 11.85 2.88 -7.21
C HIS A 425 12.80 2.79 -8.40
N ASN A 426 13.68 3.78 -8.59
CA ASN A 426 14.72 3.71 -9.61
C ASN A 426 15.73 2.60 -9.32
N ALA A 427 16.11 2.41 -8.06
CA ALA A 427 16.97 1.30 -7.66
C ALA A 427 16.34 -0.06 -7.96
N VAL A 428 15.05 -0.24 -7.67
CA VAL A 428 14.29 -1.47 -8.01
C VAL A 428 14.24 -1.69 -9.52
N ARG A 429 13.99 -0.64 -10.33
CA ARG A 429 14.01 -0.71 -11.81
C ARG A 429 15.38 -1.14 -12.34
N LYS A 430 16.47 -0.60 -11.77
CA LYS A 430 17.84 -0.98 -12.12
C LYS A 430 18.12 -2.44 -11.75
N CYS A 431 17.68 -2.89 -10.56
CA CYS A 431 17.79 -4.30 -10.18
C CYS A 431 17.05 -5.22 -11.17
N ALA A 432 15.86 -4.83 -11.63
CA ALA A 432 15.13 -5.60 -12.63
C ALA A 432 15.91 -5.79 -13.94
N ALA A 433 16.60 -4.75 -14.40
CA ALA A 433 17.44 -4.80 -15.60
C ALA A 433 18.63 -5.78 -15.49
N HIS A 434 19.00 -6.17 -14.27
CA HIS A 434 20.05 -7.15 -13.96
C HIS A 434 19.51 -8.47 -13.40
N HIS A 435 18.20 -8.73 -13.53
CA HIS A 435 17.50 -9.92 -13.02
C HIS A 435 17.70 -10.14 -11.50
N ILE A 436 17.71 -9.07 -10.73
CA ILE A 436 17.89 -9.10 -9.28
C ILE A 436 16.55 -8.76 -8.60
N MET A 437 16.11 -9.65 -7.71
CA MET A 437 14.95 -9.45 -6.85
C MET A 437 15.30 -8.50 -5.69
N VAL A 438 14.29 -7.83 -5.12
CA VAL A 438 14.48 -6.82 -4.08
C VAL A 438 13.54 -7.06 -2.90
N ASP A 439 14.08 -6.90 -1.70
CA ASP A 439 13.37 -6.67 -0.45
C ASP A 439 13.73 -5.27 0.06
N ILE A 440 12.74 -4.41 0.36
CA ILE A 440 12.99 -3.10 0.97
C ILE A 440 12.66 -3.18 2.45
N HIS A 441 13.66 -2.95 3.29
CA HIS A 441 13.55 -3.10 4.74
C HIS A 441 13.15 -1.80 5.46
N ASP A 442 13.23 -1.78 6.79
CA ASP A 442 12.90 -0.69 7.71
C ASP A 442 11.44 -0.20 7.63
N GLU A 443 11.22 1.10 7.49
CA GLU A 443 9.89 1.73 7.57
C GLU A 443 9.09 1.71 6.25
N TYR A 444 9.57 1.03 5.20
CA TYR A 444 8.89 1.02 3.91
C TYR A 444 7.66 0.10 3.92
N ARG A 445 6.47 0.67 3.70
CA ARG A 445 5.22 -0.07 3.51
C ARG A 445 4.80 -0.10 2.04
N PRO A 446 4.36 -1.26 1.52
CA PRO A 446 3.96 -1.39 0.12
C PRO A 446 2.70 -0.58 -0.22
N THR A 447 2.58 -0.24 -1.50
CA THR A 447 1.42 0.44 -2.10
C THR A 447 0.90 -0.29 -3.34
N GLY A 448 1.20 -1.59 -3.45
CA GLY A 448 0.82 -2.45 -4.56
C GLY A 448 1.73 -2.33 -5.79
N TRP A 449 2.82 -1.57 -5.72
CA TRP A 449 3.72 -1.33 -6.84
C TRP A 449 4.45 -2.57 -7.35
N SER A 450 4.48 -3.65 -6.57
CA SER A 450 4.92 -4.99 -7.01
C SER A 450 4.09 -5.60 -8.15
N ARG A 451 2.88 -5.08 -8.45
CA ARG A 451 2.17 -5.41 -9.69
C ARG A 451 2.92 -4.90 -10.91
N THR A 452 3.47 -3.69 -10.83
CA THR A 452 4.18 -3.01 -11.93
C THR A 452 5.63 -3.46 -12.05
N TYR A 453 6.28 -3.68 -10.92
CA TYR A 453 7.66 -4.18 -10.82
C TYR A 453 7.72 -5.39 -9.88
N PRO A 454 7.39 -6.59 -10.40
CA PRO A 454 7.30 -7.81 -9.58
C PRO A 454 8.64 -8.30 -9.02
N ASN A 455 9.77 -7.73 -9.42
CA ASN A 455 11.04 -7.97 -8.75
C ASN A 455 11.12 -7.33 -7.34
N LEU A 456 10.23 -6.40 -6.99
CA LEU A 456 10.02 -5.96 -5.61
C LEU A 456 9.17 -7.00 -4.89
N MET A 457 9.85 -8.00 -4.29
CA MET A 457 9.22 -9.20 -3.77
C MET A 457 8.51 -8.98 -2.45
N THR A 458 9.20 -8.39 -1.48
CA THR A 458 8.69 -8.18 -0.13
C THR A 458 9.22 -6.89 0.46
N GLN A 459 8.64 -6.45 1.58
CA GLN A 459 9.03 -5.22 2.27
C GLN A 459 8.83 -5.39 3.77
N GLU A 460 9.66 -4.78 4.58
CA GLU A 460 9.45 -4.82 6.02
C GLU A 460 8.27 -3.91 6.44
N GLY A 461 8.48 -2.74 6.93
CA GLY A 461 7.43 -1.83 7.42
C GLY A 461 6.48 -2.49 8.42
N ILE A 462 6.99 -3.35 9.29
CA ILE A 462 6.25 -4.20 10.22
C ILE A 462 7.06 -4.44 11.50
N GLY A 463 6.40 -4.45 12.65
CA GLY A 463 6.99 -4.98 13.88
C GLY A 463 7.07 -6.50 13.84
N GLY A 464 8.13 -7.03 13.22
CA GLY A 464 8.36 -8.46 13.04
C GLY A 464 9.16 -9.09 14.19
N ASN A 465 9.70 -10.29 13.96
CA ASN A 465 10.48 -10.99 14.99
C ASN A 465 11.84 -10.33 15.31
N GLU A 466 12.26 -9.31 14.61
CA GLU A 466 13.37 -8.49 15.09
C GLU A 466 13.04 -7.77 16.39
N GLU A 467 11.77 -7.35 16.56
CA GLU A 467 11.22 -6.71 17.77
C GLU A 467 10.60 -7.71 18.76
N MET A 468 10.53 -8.99 18.42
CA MET A 468 9.95 -10.05 19.24
C MET A 468 8.57 -9.69 19.82
N PRO A 469 7.55 -9.38 18.99
CA PRO A 469 6.22 -9.04 19.45
C PRO A 469 5.50 -10.23 20.08
N ASP A 470 4.43 -9.94 20.82
CA ASP A 470 3.57 -10.96 21.41
C ASP A 470 2.50 -11.48 20.44
N ALA A 471 1.68 -12.42 20.92
CA ALA A 471 0.64 -13.03 20.11
C ALA A 471 -0.54 -12.07 19.82
N GLU A 472 -0.80 -11.08 20.66
CA GLU A 472 -1.84 -10.07 20.42
C GLU A 472 -1.45 -9.21 19.21
N HIS A 473 -0.25 -8.64 19.22
CA HIS A 473 0.25 -7.87 18.07
C HIS A 473 0.22 -8.70 16.79
N ASN A 474 0.65 -9.96 16.87
CA ASN A 474 0.66 -10.84 15.70
C ASN A 474 -0.72 -11.08 15.10
N THR A 475 -1.76 -11.15 15.91
CA THR A 475 -3.14 -11.32 15.43
C THR A 475 -3.80 -10.01 14.97
N ILE A 476 -3.18 -8.84 15.20
CA ILE A 476 -3.59 -7.55 14.64
C ILE A 476 -3.05 -7.38 13.20
N LEU A 477 -1.83 -7.82 12.92
CA LEU A 477 -1.12 -7.58 11.67
C LEU A 477 -1.88 -8.01 10.40
N PRO A 478 -2.59 -9.15 10.34
CA PRO A 478 -3.36 -9.55 9.16
C PRO A 478 -4.45 -8.54 8.77
N PHE A 479 -5.04 -7.85 9.74
CA PHE A 479 -6.13 -6.90 9.58
C PHE A 479 -5.64 -5.45 9.39
N THR A 480 -4.34 -5.23 9.42
CA THR A 480 -3.71 -3.92 9.35
C THR A 480 -2.61 -3.92 8.31
N ARG A 481 -1.36 -4.20 8.70
CA ARG A 481 -0.17 -4.13 7.85
C ARG A 481 -0.27 -4.99 6.57
N PHE A 482 -0.82 -6.22 6.67
CA PHE A 482 -0.94 -7.11 5.51
C PHE A 482 -2.06 -6.73 4.53
N LEU A 483 -2.86 -5.71 4.81
CA LEU A 483 -3.86 -5.19 3.87
C LEU A 483 -3.23 -4.44 2.68
N CYS A 484 -2.01 -3.92 2.82
CA CYS A 484 -1.33 -3.20 1.75
C CYS A 484 -0.35 -4.06 0.93
N GLY A 485 -0.06 -5.30 1.36
CA GLY A 485 0.80 -6.20 0.61
C GLY A 485 1.72 -7.08 1.48
N PRO A 486 2.70 -7.77 0.86
CA PRO A 486 3.59 -8.71 1.54
C PRO A 486 4.43 -8.04 2.62
N ALA A 487 4.93 -8.86 3.56
CA ALA A 487 5.86 -8.39 4.57
C ALA A 487 6.98 -9.39 4.86
N ASP A 488 8.20 -8.90 5.03
CA ASP A 488 9.29 -9.64 5.64
C ASP A 488 9.14 -9.59 7.17
N TYR A 489 8.51 -10.62 7.74
CA TYR A 489 8.23 -10.73 9.18
C TYR A 489 9.35 -11.42 9.95
N THR A 490 10.22 -12.17 9.28
CA THR A 490 11.37 -12.88 9.88
C THR A 490 11.01 -13.97 10.93
N PRO A 491 10.14 -14.98 10.60
CA PRO A 491 9.80 -16.04 11.54
C PRO A 491 11.01 -16.79 12.09
N CYS A 492 10.99 -17.06 13.40
CA CYS A 492 12.01 -17.81 14.13
C CYS A 492 11.43 -19.12 14.68
N TYR A 493 12.27 -20.12 14.97
CA TYR A 493 11.80 -21.36 15.59
C TYR A 493 12.55 -21.72 16.87
N PHE A 494 13.88 -21.62 16.87
CA PHE A 494 14.72 -22.05 18.00
C PHE A 494 15.09 -20.89 18.93
N ASN A 495 14.87 -19.65 18.53
CA ASN A 495 15.28 -18.49 19.31
C ASN A 495 14.45 -18.34 20.59
N GLY A 496 15.11 -18.35 21.74
CA GLY A 496 14.47 -18.26 23.05
C GLY A 496 13.87 -16.91 23.41
N ARG A 497 14.04 -15.87 22.59
CA ARG A 497 13.41 -14.54 22.78
C ARG A 497 11.98 -14.48 22.27
N VAL A 498 11.54 -15.46 21.46
CA VAL A 498 10.19 -15.53 20.93
C VAL A 498 9.18 -15.57 22.08
N LYS A 499 8.19 -14.66 22.05
CA LYS A 499 7.18 -14.50 23.12
C LYS A 499 5.90 -15.31 22.91
N ASN A 500 5.83 -16.09 21.85
CA ASN A 500 4.69 -16.95 21.53
C ASN A 500 5.14 -18.41 21.38
N THR A 501 4.24 -19.31 20.99
CA THR A 501 4.52 -20.74 20.90
C THR A 501 5.20 -21.10 19.56
N LYS A 502 5.85 -22.28 19.51
CA LYS A 502 6.38 -22.84 18.27
C LYS A 502 5.29 -23.05 17.22
N ALA A 503 4.11 -23.54 17.63
CA ALA A 503 2.95 -23.66 16.75
C ALA A 503 2.52 -22.31 16.16
N HIS A 504 2.61 -21.22 16.93
CA HIS A 504 2.35 -19.87 16.45
C HIS A 504 3.37 -19.46 15.37
N GLN A 505 4.65 -19.77 15.54
CA GLN A 505 5.69 -19.53 14.51
C GLN A 505 5.46 -20.41 13.27
N LEU A 506 5.07 -21.67 13.44
CA LEU A 506 4.82 -22.59 12.31
C LEU A 506 3.71 -22.08 11.38
N THR A 507 2.66 -21.47 11.93
CA THR A 507 1.52 -20.99 11.14
C THR A 507 1.80 -19.68 10.37
N MET A 508 2.84 -18.93 10.74
CA MET A 508 3.13 -17.61 10.15
C MET A 508 3.22 -17.61 8.62
N PRO A 509 3.91 -18.55 7.95
CA PRO A 509 4.00 -18.53 6.48
C PRO A 509 2.65 -18.72 5.77
N VAL A 510 1.64 -19.27 6.46
CA VAL A 510 0.28 -19.36 5.92
C VAL A 510 -0.49 -18.07 6.17
N VAL A 511 -0.40 -17.50 7.38
CA VAL A 511 -1.15 -16.29 7.75
C VAL A 511 -0.52 -15.05 7.11
N TYR A 512 0.80 -14.94 7.15
CA TYR A 512 1.57 -13.81 6.66
C TYR A 512 2.05 -14.06 5.23
N TYR A 513 1.57 -13.26 4.31
CA TYR A 513 1.99 -13.40 2.92
C TYR A 513 3.34 -12.72 2.69
N SER A 514 4.28 -13.49 2.15
CA SER A 514 5.51 -12.98 1.57
C SER A 514 5.98 -13.93 0.46
N PRO A 515 6.16 -13.46 -0.78
CA PRO A 515 6.62 -14.33 -1.88
C PRO A 515 8.09 -14.75 -1.70
N VAL A 516 8.88 -13.97 -0.95
CA VAL A 516 10.16 -14.41 -0.38
C VAL A 516 10.03 -14.35 1.12
N THR A 517 10.01 -15.52 1.75
CA THR A 517 9.80 -15.65 3.21
C THR A 517 11.11 -16.02 3.87
N PHE A 518 11.64 -15.10 4.68
CA PHE A 518 12.84 -15.35 5.48
C PHE A 518 12.46 -16.14 6.74
N LEU A 519 12.85 -17.41 6.78
CA LEU A 519 12.59 -18.33 7.90
C LEU A 519 13.84 -18.58 8.72
N TYR A 520 13.66 -19.04 9.95
CA TYR A 520 14.78 -19.34 10.87
C TYR A 520 15.69 -18.14 11.14
N TRP A 521 15.12 -16.94 11.21
CA TRP A 521 15.86 -15.67 11.14
C TRP A 521 17.07 -15.54 12.07
N TYR A 522 16.94 -15.99 13.32
CA TYR A 522 18.05 -15.99 14.30
C TYR A 522 18.57 -17.39 14.62
N ASP A 523 18.15 -18.39 13.85
CA ASP A 523 18.46 -19.78 14.14
C ASP A 523 19.74 -20.22 13.41
N LEU A 524 20.49 -21.17 13.99
CA LEU A 524 21.65 -21.78 13.36
C LEU A 524 21.25 -23.11 12.71
N PRO A 525 21.87 -23.54 11.59
CA PRO A 525 21.58 -24.84 10.97
C PRO A 525 21.68 -26.01 11.92
N ASN A 526 22.65 -25.98 12.83
CA ASN A 526 22.90 -27.03 13.83
C ASN A 526 21.92 -27.01 15.03
N ALA A 527 21.02 -26.03 15.11
CA ALA A 527 19.93 -26.04 16.11
C ALA A 527 18.89 -27.11 15.80
N TYR A 528 18.70 -27.45 14.51
CA TYR A 528 17.80 -28.51 14.06
C TYR A 528 18.28 -29.88 14.53
N LYS A 529 17.39 -30.64 15.19
CA LYS A 529 17.66 -32.00 15.74
C LYS A 529 16.71 -33.06 15.17
N GLY A 530 15.96 -32.74 14.11
CA GLY A 530 15.01 -33.64 13.52
C GLY A 530 13.57 -33.38 13.97
N GLU A 531 13.24 -32.15 14.32
CA GLU A 531 11.88 -31.71 14.66
C GLU A 531 10.94 -31.96 13.49
N GLN A 532 10.04 -32.92 13.64
CA GLN A 532 9.15 -33.37 12.56
C GLN A 532 8.14 -32.31 12.15
N GLU A 533 7.71 -31.48 13.10
CA GLU A 533 6.77 -30.38 12.83
C GLU A 533 7.33 -29.34 11.85
N LEU A 534 8.65 -29.22 11.71
CA LEU A 534 9.30 -28.35 10.73
C LEU A 534 9.18 -28.85 9.30
N ASP A 535 8.69 -30.07 9.09
CA ASP A 535 8.29 -30.54 7.75
C ASP A 535 7.12 -29.71 7.20
N PHE A 536 6.33 -29.07 8.05
CA PHE A 536 5.33 -28.09 7.62
C PHE A 536 5.97 -26.93 6.85
N TRP A 537 7.04 -26.31 7.38
CA TRP A 537 7.75 -25.24 6.68
C TRP A 537 8.45 -25.73 5.41
N LYS A 538 8.92 -26.97 5.39
CA LYS A 538 9.51 -27.58 4.19
C LYS A 538 8.51 -27.63 3.04
N HIS A 539 7.26 -28.01 3.31
CA HIS A 539 6.22 -28.18 2.29
C HIS A 539 5.38 -26.90 2.04
N CYS A 540 5.30 -25.98 3.01
CA CYS A 540 4.54 -24.74 2.87
C CYS A 540 5.07 -23.88 1.71
N PRO A 541 4.26 -23.56 0.70
CA PRO A 541 4.66 -22.67 -0.40
C PRO A 541 4.64 -21.20 0.04
N THR A 542 5.22 -20.33 -0.79
CA THR A 542 5.22 -18.87 -0.56
C THR A 542 4.28 -18.12 -1.51
N VAL A 543 3.69 -18.84 -2.49
CA VAL A 543 2.72 -18.31 -3.45
C VAL A 543 1.51 -19.22 -3.54
N TRP A 544 0.37 -18.65 -3.90
CA TRP A 544 -0.91 -19.30 -3.72
C TRP A 544 -1.81 -19.11 -4.94
N ASP A 545 -2.66 -20.10 -5.20
CA ASP A 545 -3.70 -20.02 -6.23
C ASP A 545 -4.99 -19.42 -5.70
N GLU A 546 -5.20 -19.51 -4.39
CA GLU A 546 -6.39 -19.00 -3.71
C GLU A 546 -6.09 -18.71 -2.23
N SER A 547 -6.64 -17.62 -1.72
CA SER A 547 -6.51 -17.21 -0.31
C SER A 547 -7.87 -16.78 0.23
N LYS A 548 -8.20 -17.25 1.44
CA LYS A 548 -9.44 -16.90 2.14
C LYS A 548 -9.18 -16.71 3.62
N ALA A 549 -9.50 -15.55 4.17
CA ALA A 549 -9.70 -15.38 5.60
C ALA A 549 -11.08 -15.92 5.95
N LEU A 550 -11.14 -16.93 6.82
CA LEU A 550 -12.37 -17.64 7.15
C LEU A 550 -13.04 -17.11 8.43
N ALA A 551 -12.23 -16.75 9.42
CA ALA A 551 -12.70 -16.19 10.70
C ALA A 551 -11.56 -15.37 11.32
N GLY A 552 -11.91 -14.40 12.16
CA GLY A 552 -10.91 -13.65 12.91
C GLY A 552 -11.38 -12.29 13.36
N GLU A 553 -10.71 -11.79 14.41
CA GLU A 553 -10.87 -10.47 14.99
C GLU A 553 -9.49 -9.91 15.36
N PRO A 554 -9.19 -8.65 15.06
CA PRO A 554 -7.86 -8.05 15.33
C PRO A 554 -7.51 -8.12 16.82
N GLY A 555 -6.31 -8.65 17.12
CA GLY A 555 -5.82 -8.85 18.49
C GLY A 555 -6.34 -10.12 19.16
N GLU A 556 -7.29 -10.79 18.56
CA GLU A 556 -7.90 -11.99 19.14
C GLU A 556 -7.46 -13.27 18.44
N TYR A 557 -7.77 -13.43 17.17
CA TYR A 557 -7.41 -14.62 16.39
C TYR A 557 -7.58 -14.39 14.90
N ILE A 558 -7.01 -15.29 14.09
CA ILE A 558 -7.21 -15.37 12.63
C ILE A 558 -7.19 -16.82 12.18
N VAL A 559 -8.06 -17.17 11.24
CA VAL A 559 -8.07 -18.42 10.48
C VAL A 559 -7.91 -18.08 9.01
N GLN A 560 -6.79 -18.46 8.43
CA GLN A 560 -6.44 -18.24 7.02
C GLN A 560 -6.31 -19.57 6.30
N ALA A 561 -7.06 -19.77 5.22
CA ALA A 561 -6.93 -20.90 4.32
C ALA A 561 -6.31 -20.45 3.00
N ARG A 562 -5.32 -21.19 2.50
CA ARG A 562 -4.63 -20.91 1.24
C ARG A 562 -4.45 -22.19 0.43
N ARG A 563 -4.62 -22.11 -0.88
CA ARG A 563 -4.47 -23.26 -1.78
C ARG A 563 -3.25 -23.08 -2.70
N SER A 564 -2.50 -24.15 -2.85
CA SER A 564 -1.48 -24.28 -3.88
C SER A 564 -1.67 -25.62 -4.58
N GLY A 565 -1.93 -25.60 -5.88
CA GLY A 565 -2.30 -26.77 -6.65
C GLY A 565 -3.56 -27.46 -6.08
N LYS A 566 -3.39 -28.66 -5.56
CA LYS A 566 -4.49 -29.46 -4.97
C LYS A 566 -4.53 -29.42 -3.45
N GLU A 567 -3.54 -28.81 -2.82
CA GLU A 567 -3.36 -28.80 -1.38
C GLU A 567 -3.85 -27.51 -0.76
N TRP A 568 -4.49 -27.64 0.41
CA TRP A 568 -4.89 -26.51 1.23
C TRP A 568 -4.04 -26.45 2.50
N PHE A 569 -3.59 -25.28 2.81
CA PHE A 569 -2.85 -24.94 4.02
C PHE A 569 -3.73 -24.03 4.88
N VAL A 570 -3.99 -24.44 6.11
CA VAL A 570 -4.84 -23.68 7.03
C VAL A 570 -3.99 -23.23 8.20
N GLY A 571 -3.81 -21.92 8.33
CA GLY A 571 -3.13 -21.29 9.45
C GLY A 571 -4.15 -20.79 10.47
N VAL A 572 -3.99 -21.20 11.72
CA VAL A 572 -4.77 -20.70 12.86
C VAL A 572 -3.83 -20.05 13.84
N MET A 573 -4.03 -18.76 14.07
CA MET A 573 -3.22 -17.96 14.99
C MET A 573 -4.13 -17.37 16.06
N ASN A 574 -3.77 -17.56 17.34
CA ASN A 574 -4.53 -17.08 18.48
C ASN A 574 -3.72 -16.01 19.25
N GLY A 575 -4.41 -15.03 19.82
CA GLY A 575 -3.85 -14.00 20.68
C GLY A 575 -3.55 -14.52 22.09
N LEU A 576 -3.62 -13.64 23.08
CA LEU A 576 -3.24 -13.95 24.47
C LEU A 576 -4.27 -14.81 25.24
N THR A 577 -5.53 -14.78 24.82
CA THR A 577 -6.62 -15.48 25.52
C THR A 577 -6.92 -16.82 24.85
N ALA A 578 -6.89 -17.92 25.59
CA ALA A 578 -7.27 -19.24 25.08
C ALA A 578 -8.72 -19.27 24.62
N ARG A 579 -8.99 -19.93 23.49
CA ARG A 579 -10.32 -20.07 22.90
C ARG A 579 -10.46 -21.31 22.05
N ASP A 580 -11.69 -21.78 21.90
CA ASP A 580 -12.04 -22.81 20.93
C ASP A 580 -12.32 -22.16 19.58
N ILE A 581 -11.64 -22.59 18.54
CA ILE A 581 -11.78 -22.07 17.17
C ILE A 581 -12.33 -23.18 16.28
N THR A 582 -13.49 -22.93 15.69
CA THR A 582 -14.10 -23.84 14.72
C THR A 582 -13.74 -23.43 13.31
N VAL A 583 -13.13 -24.34 12.55
CA VAL A 583 -12.82 -24.14 11.13
C VAL A 583 -13.86 -24.88 10.29
N ASN A 584 -14.69 -24.11 9.58
CA ASN A 584 -15.72 -24.68 8.72
C ASN A 584 -15.11 -25.06 7.37
N THR A 585 -14.90 -26.36 7.16
CA THR A 585 -14.22 -26.87 5.95
C THR A 585 -15.03 -26.69 4.66
N VAL A 586 -16.34 -26.50 4.73
CA VAL A 586 -17.18 -26.25 3.53
C VAL A 586 -16.89 -24.89 2.88
N ASP A 587 -16.25 -23.99 3.60
CA ASP A 587 -15.93 -22.64 3.09
C ASP A 587 -14.75 -22.65 2.10
N PHE A 588 -13.95 -23.74 2.08
CA PHE A 588 -12.78 -23.85 1.20
C PHE A 588 -12.60 -25.24 0.54
N LEU A 589 -13.10 -26.32 1.15
CA LEU A 589 -12.99 -27.67 0.56
C LEU A 589 -14.15 -27.98 -0.39
N THR A 590 -13.87 -28.79 -1.39
CA THR A 590 -14.91 -29.24 -2.34
C THR A 590 -15.80 -30.30 -1.71
N LYS A 591 -17.10 -30.04 -1.65
CA LYS A 591 -18.11 -30.97 -1.12
C LYS A 591 -18.05 -32.33 -1.84
N GLY A 592 -18.05 -33.40 -1.08
CA GLY A 592 -18.06 -34.79 -1.60
C GLY A 592 -16.68 -35.36 -1.96
N LYS A 593 -15.61 -34.57 -1.88
CA LYS A 593 -14.24 -35.08 -1.99
C LYS A 593 -13.72 -35.54 -0.64
N LYS A 594 -12.85 -36.55 -0.65
CA LYS A 594 -12.11 -37.00 0.54
C LYS A 594 -10.76 -36.28 0.58
N TYR A 595 -10.37 -35.83 1.77
CA TYR A 595 -9.10 -35.18 2.05
C TYR A 595 -8.36 -35.93 3.16
N GLN A 596 -7.07 -36.05 3.03
CA GLN A 596 -6.19 -36.38 4.15
C GLN A 596 -5.87 -35.08 4.88
N VAL A 597 -5.89 -35.12 6.21
CA VAL A 597 -5.61 -33.96 7.05
C VAL A 597 -4.40 -34.29 7.93
N GLU A 598 -3.40 -33.41 7.91
CA GLU A 598 -2.27 -33.41 8.81
C GLU A 598 -2.37 -32.19 9.71
N ILE A 599 -2.16 -32.36 11.02
CA ILE A 599 -2.28 -31.29 12.01
C ILE A 599 -0.94 -31.13 12.71
N TYR A 600 -0.44 -29.90 12.70
CA TYR A 600 0.79 -29.49 13.39
C TYR A 600 0.41 -28.53 14.51
N ASN A 601 0.82 -28.81 15.76
CA ASN A 601 0.50 -28.01 16.95
C ASN A 601 1.67 -27.95 17.95
#